data_03ea2678e7862a58990bedebce29e426
#
_entry.id   03ea2678e7862a58990bedebce29e426
#
_cell.length_a   1.000
_cell.length_b   1.000
_cell.length_c   1.000
_cell.angle_alpha   90.00
_cell.angle_beta   90.00
_cell.angle_gamma   90.00
#
_symmetry.space_group_name_H-M   'P 1'
#
loop_
_entity.id
_entity.type
_entity.pdbx_description
1 polymer ?
#
loop_
_entity_poly.entity_id
_entity_poly.type
_entity_poly.pdbx_seq_one_letter_code
_entity_poly.pdbx_strand_id
1 'polypeptide(L)'
;MRGLLIWFLIWVCGPAWSAHAYAQFGDIRYPAGFAHFDYVNPAAPKGGEISLVPPTRLSNFDKYNPFTLKGSAPPGLTGLVFETLLTGTFDEPTTAYGLLAEDVTVAPDRLSAVFRLNPSARFTNGDPVLAADVKHSFDRLTSKEAAPQYRTIFGEVQGVAVLGERSVRFDFKRVNAELPLIAGSLPVFSRKWGLVNGPAGQILKPLDQIVTDTPIGSGPYRIGKVNFGRDISYERDPGYWAKDLNVRRGLFNFDRITYKIYKDNTAQLEAFKAGEFDYIQAFIAREWARAYTGKPFDNGQLIKKELKHGNAGDFQGFQFNLRREKFKDARVREAIGLAMDFEWLNRQLFYNAYTRVRGYFVASDFEARGKPGADELALLEPLRGQLPPEVFTADVPLPPVTSLDPASGITLRDNLRRARGLLAEAGWTYRDGALRNAKGEPFTIEFLDNSGSMGRVVTPFAKNLEKLGIAVNTKVIDFAILQKRMDVFDFEVISSRTVGSEAPGTELLERFGSRAADTEGSSNLMGIRNPAVDALLDKVISAQTRPELVARVRALDRVLRFGHYVVPHWYGGVHRVAWRAGRFEQPAVTPRYYQPESWITSVWWATQANRDGLRRNAGDSSVGAK
;
A
#
# COMPACT_ATOMS: atom_id res chain seq x y z
N MET A 1 -35.85 -21.90 59.35
CA MET A 1 -34.93 -20.80 59.08
C MET A 1 -34.01 -21.25 57.94
N ARG A 2 -34.29 -20.83 56.72
CA ARG A 2 -33.46 -21.10 55.53
C ARG A 2 -32.72 -19.80 55.16
N GLY A 3 -31.39 -19.78 55.38
CA GLY A 3 -30.55 -18.66 55.01
C GLY A 3 -30.26 -18.66 53.51
N LEU A 4 -30.65 -17.59 52.83
CA LEU A 4 -30.26 -17.28 51.43
C LEU A 4 -28.84 -16.70 51.43
N LEU A 5 -27.87 -17.46 50.90
CA LEU A 5 -26.55 -16.92 50.57
C LEU A 5 -26.66 -16.20 49.23
N ILE A 6 -26.58 -14.85 49.24
CA ILE A 6 -26.45 -14.01 48.04
C ILE A 6 -24.96 -13.97 47.71
N TRP A 7 -24.57 -14.60 46.60
CA TRP A 7 -23.25 -14.45 45.99
C TRP A 7 -23.17 -13.11 45.26
N PHE A 8 -22.44 -12.18 45.82
CA PHE A 8 -22.01 -10.97 45.10
C PHE A 8 -20.90 -11.37 44.11
N LEU A 9 -21.20 -11.45 42.82
CA LEU A 9 -20.20 -11.47 41.75
C LEU A 9 -19.55 -10.09 41.69
N ILE A 10 -18.39 -9.95 42.35
CA ILE A 10 -17.52 -8.79 42.14
C ILE A 10 -16.94 -8.96 40.75
N TRP A 11 -17.44 -8.19 39.79
CA TRP A 11 -16.78 -7.97 38.53
C TRP A 11 -15.45 -7.24 38.82
N VAL A 12 -14.33 -7.96 38.78
CA VAL A 12 -12.99 -7.38 38.79
C VAL A 12 -12.79 -6.77 37.43
N CYS A 13 -13.19 -5.51 37.28
CA CYS A 13 -12.77 -4.69 36.15
C CYS A 13 -11.26 -4.48 36.30
N GLY A 14 -10.45 -5.27 35.60
CA GLY A 14 -9.00 -5.04 35.55
C GLY A 14 -8.73 -3.60 35.08
N PRO A 15 -7.71 -2.91 35.61
CA PRO A 15 -7.42 -1.54 35.21
C PRO A 15 -7.14 -1.50 33.69
N ALA A 16 -7.88 -0.66 32.97
CA ALA A 16 -7.56 -0.32 31.60
C ALA A 16 -6.25 0.50 31.63
N TRP A 17 -5.17 -0.06 31.11
CA TRP A 17 -3.85 0.57 31.15
C TRP A 17 -3.73 1.54 29.99
N SER A 18 -3.51 2.80 30.29
CA SER A 18 -3.12 3.85 29.34
C SER A 18 -1.70 3.55 28.84
N ALA A 19 -1.51 3.51 27.53
CA ALA A 19 -0.23 3.17 26.92
C ALA A 19 0.22 4.23 25.91
N HIS A 20 1.52 4.54 25.90
CA HIS A 20 2.15 5.49 24.97
C HIS A 20 2.19 4.98 23.51
N ALA A 21 1.81 3.72 23.29
CA ALA A 21 1.80 3.05 21.98
C ALA A 21 0.76 1.92 21.97
N TYR A 22 0.37 1.50 20.79
CA TYR A 22 -0.43 0.30 20.57
C TYR A 22 0.23 -0.60 19.52
N ALA A 23 0.42 -1.86 19.87
CA ALA A 23 0.86 -2.92 18.96
C ALA A 23 -0.30 -3.88 18.68
N GLN A 24 -0.56 -4.16 17.40
CA GLN A 24 -1.59 -5.13 17.00
C GLN A 24 -1.23 -6.53 17.49
N PHE A 25 0.04 -6.90 17.35
CA PHE A 25 0.58 -8.20 17.77
C PHE A 25 1.96 -8.03 18.39
N GLY A 26 2.16 -8.57 19.56
CA GLY A 26 3.48 -8.68 20.17
C GLY A 26 3.90 -7.48 21.02
N ASP A 27 5.19 -7.40 21.30
CA ASP A 27 5.78 -6.41 22.18
C ASP A 27 6.06 -5.09 21.46
N ILE A 28 5.97 -4.00 22.19
CA ILE A 28 6.34 -2.66 21.73
C ILE A 28 7.85 -2.51 21.84
N ARG A 29 8.54 -2.23 20.71
CA ARG A 29 9.99 -2.12 20.64
C ARG A 29 10.54 -0.94 21.44
N TYR A 30 9.88 0.21 21.35
CA TYR A 30 10.31 1.42 22.02
C TYR A 30 9.50 1.64 23.32
N PRO A 31 10.11 1.45 24.50
CA PRO A 31 9.41 1.57 25.78
C PRO A 31 8.99 3.02 26.06
N ALA A 32 8.08 3.19 27.01
CA ALA A 32 7.66 4.54 27.43
C ALA A 32 8.88 5.38 27.82
N GLY A 33 8.92 6.63 27.33
CA GLY A 33 10.01 7.54 27.58
C GLY A 33 11.28 7.31 26.73
N PHE A 34 11.23 6.49 25.67
CA PHE A 34 12.36 6.36 24.74
C PHE A 34 12.79 7.72 24.18
N ALA A 35 14.06 7.88 23.82
CA ALA A 35 14.59 9.18 23.44
C ALA A 35 14.28 9.59 22.00
N HIS A 36 14.37 8.65 21.07
CA HIS A 36 14.13 8.79 19.63
C HIS A 36 14.13 7.41 18.96
N PHE A 37 13.66 7.31 17.73
CA PHE A 37 13.79 6.07 16.95
C PHE A 37 15.24 5.74 16.60
N ASP A 38 15.59 4.45 16.49
CA ASP A 38 16.97 4.00 16.25
C ASP A 38 17.53 4.42 14.89
N TYR A 39 16.66 4.61 13.90
CA TYR A 39 17.02 4.94 12.52
C TYR A 39 17.14 6.45 12.26
N VAL A 40 17.13 7.30 13.27
CA VAL A 40 17.31 8.75 13.12
C VAL A 40 18.65 9.20 13.69
N ASN A 41 19.14 10.34 13.22
CA ASN A 41 20.18 11.11 13.91
C ASN A 41 19.52 12.25 14.71
N PRO A 42 19.42 12.16 16.05
CA PRO A 42 18.79 13.19 16.85
C PRO A 42 19.49 14.55 16.77
N ALA A 43 20.77 14.56 16.39
CA ALA A 43 21.59 15.76 16.18
C ALA A 43 21.62 16.22 14.73
N ALA A 44 20.80 15.65 13.84
CA ALA A 44 20.76 16.04 12.44
C ALA A 44 20.46 17.55 12.31
N PRO A 45 21.33 18.32 11.60
CA PRO A 45 21.11 19.74 11.45
C PRO A 45 19.87 20.02 10.60
N LYS A 46 19.07 20.98 11.04
CA LYS A 46 17.94 21.50 10.28
C LYS A 46 18.44 22.50 9.24
N GLY A 47 17.81 22.50 8.06
CA GLY A 47 18.15 23.45 6.99
C GLY A 47 18.29 22.83 5.62
N GLY A 48 18.49 23.69 4.61
CA GLY A 48 18.65 23.24 3.22
C GLY A 48 17.36 22.76 2.57
N GLU A 49 17.52 22.21 1.38
CA GLU A 49 16.37 21.80 0.58
C GLU A 49 16.61 20.46 -0.13
N ILE A 50 15.50 19.80 -0.46
CA ILE A 50 15.46 18.65 -1.36
C ILE A 50 14.37 18.85 -2.39
N SER A 51 14.69 18.52 -3.65
CA SER A 51 13.72 18.46 -4.74
C SER A 51 13.67 17.05 -5.31
N LEU A 52 12.45 16.57 -5.56
CA LEU A 52 12.21 15.20 -6.00
C LEU A 52 10.98 15.11 -6.90
N VAL A 53 10.79 13.94 -7.49
CA VAL A 53 9.59 13.59 -8.23
C VAL A 53 8.78 12.57 -7.43
N PRO A 54 7.43 12.58 -7.51
CA PRO A 54 6.61 11.63 -6.78
C PRO A 54 6.85 10.19 -7.29
N PRO A 55 6.76 9.18 -6.42
CA PRO A 55 6.91 7.77 -6.82
C PRO A 55 5.71 7.26 -7.62
N THR A 56 4.59 7.97 -7.59
CA THR A 56 3.38 7.66 -8.36
C THR A 56 3.36 8.43 -9.67
N ARG A 57 2.75 7.86 -10.71
CA ARG A 57 2.53 8.56 -11.98
C ARG A 57 1.43 9.62 -11.78
N LEU A 58 1.85 10.78 -11.35
CA LEU A 58 1.00 11.95 -11.26
C LEU A 58 1.37 12.90 -12.41
N SER A 59 0.42 13.19 -13.29
CA SER A 59 0.63 14.10 -14.43
C SER A 59 0.12 15.51 -14.16
N ASN A 60 -0.67 15.69 -13.11
CA ASN A 60 -1.26 16.97 -12.72
C ASN A 60 -1.76 16.93 -11.29
N PHE A 61 -1.84 18.08 -10.63
CA PHE A 61 -2.61 18.29 -9.39
C PHE A 61 -3.32 19.65 -9.47
N ASP A 62 -4.52 19.72 -8.91
CA ASP A 62 -5.46 20.85 -9.10
C ASP A 62 -6.22 21.25 -7.83
N LYS A 63 -5.90 20.63 -6.70
CA LYS A 63 -6.54 20.90 -5.41
C LYS A 63 -5.58 20.68 -4.24
N TYR A 64 -5.92 21.22 -3.06
CA TYR A 64 -5.21 20.97 -1.79
C TYR A 64 -5.92 19.98 -0.86
N ASN A 65 -7.10 19.51 -1.22
CA ASN A 65 -7.84 18.54 -0.42
C ASN A 65 -7.53 17.11 -0.86
N PRO A 66 -6.80 16.30 -0.06
CA PRO A 66 -6.46 14.92 -0.42
C PRO A 66 -7.59 13.93 -0.10
N PHE A 67 -8.66 14.38 0.57
CA PHE A 67 -9.68 13.51 1.15
C PHE A 67 -10.90 13.30 0.25
N THR A 68 -10.94 13.91 -0.91
CA THR A 68 -12.08 13.87 -1.84
C THR A 68 -11.73 13.19 -3.15
N LEU A 69 -12.73 12.64 -3.84
CA LEU A 69 -12.50 11.85 -5.07
C LEU A 69 -12.14 12.73 -6.28
N LYS A 70 -12.88 13.83 -6.49
CA LYS A 70 -12.73 14.68 -7.69
C LYS A 70 -11.44 15.49 -7.62
N GLY A 71 -10.68 15.52 -8.71
CA GLY A 71 -9.38 16.20 -8.83
C GLY A 71 -8.23 15.40 -8.19
N SER A 72 -7.01 15.92 -8.28
CA SER A 72 -5.78 15.31 -7.77
C SER A 72 -5.10 16.23 -6.77
N ALA A 73 -4.80 15.72 -5.58
CA ALA A 73 -4.02 16.45 -4.58
C ALA A 73 -2.52 16.34 -4.89
N PRO A 74 -1.69 17.32 -4.47
CA PRO A 74 -0.25 17.27 -4.69
C PRO A 74 0.42 16.17 -3.85
N PRO A 75 1.56 15.63 -4.32
CA PRO A 75 2.32 14.64 -3.58
C PRO A 75 2.86 15.23 -2.26
N GLY A 76 3.09 14.38 -1.26
CA GLY A 76 3.63 14.77 0.04
C GLY A 76 2.62 15.44 0.99
N LEU A 77 1.50 15.97 0.48
CA LEU A 77 0.57 16.80 1.26
C LEU A 77 0.08 16.12 2.54
N THR A 78 -0.42 14.90 2.43
CA THR A 78 -1.00 14.19 3.57
C THR A 78 0.02 13.93 4.68
N GLY A 79 1.24 13.50 4.33
CA GLY A 79 2.27 13.17 5.32
C GLY A 79 3.06 14.36 5.87
N LEU A 80 3.03 15.52 5.20
CA LEU A 80 3.80 16.70 5.61
C LEU A 80 2.95 17.75 6.33
N VAL A 81 1.64 17.81 6.02
CA VAL A 81 0.74 18.87 6.53
C VAL A 81 -0.23 18.35 7.58
N PHE A 82 -0.65 17.09 7.51
CA PHE A 82 -1.59 16.51 8.45
C PHE A 82 -0.91 15.48 9.36
N GLU A 83 -1.37 15.40 10.58
CA GLU A 83 -0.96 14.37 11.52
C GLU A 83 -2.14 13.53 11.97
N THR A 84 -1.82 12.41 12.60
CA THR A 84 -2.75 11.38 13.07
C THR A 84 -2.67 11.27 14.59
N LEU A 85 -3.61 10.59 15.22
CA LEU A 85 -3.59 10.38 16.67
C LEU A 85 -2.36 9.61 17.12
N LEU A 86 -2.02 8.53 16.39
CA LEU A 86 -0.81 7.74 16.58
C LEU A 86 0.06 7.84 15.32
N THR A 87 1.36 7.65 15.46
CA THR A 87 2.31 7.59 14.33
C THR A 87 2.99 6.24 14.27
N GLY A 88 3.11 5.67 13.05
CA GLY A 88 3.89 4.47 12.80
C GLY A 88 5.40 4.73 12.89
N THR A 89 6.17 3.66 12.84
CA THR A 89 7.63 3.66 12.76
C THR A 89 8.10 2.79 11.60
N PHE A 90 9.31 3.04 11.11
CA PHE A 90 9.92 2.21 10.06
C PHE A 90 10.53 0.89 10.58
N ASP A 91 10.45 0.63 11.89
CA ASP A 91 10.98 -0.59 12.50
C ASP A 91 9.90 -1.63 12.84
N GLU A 92 8.64 -1.19 13.02
CA GLU A 92 7.51 -2.03 13.45
C GLU A 92 6.25 -1.69 12.66
N PRO A 93 5.91 -2.47 11.65
CA PRO A 93 4.79 -2.14 10.74
C PRO A 93 3.39 -2.26 11.38
N THR A 94 3.28 -2.96 12.52
CA THR A 94 2.01 -3.22 13.21
C THR A 94 1.91 -2.53 14.57
N THR A 95 2.76 -1.54 14.81
CA THR A 95 2.83 -0.76 16.05
C THR A 95 2.76 0.73 15.71
N ALA A 96 2.03 1.50 16.50
CA ALA A 96 1.98 2.95 16.39
C ALA A 96 2.11 3.60 17.78
N TYR A 97 2.78 4.72 17.82
CA TYR A 97 3.17 5.47 18.99
C TYR A 97 2.37 6.78 19.10
N GLY A 98 2.19 7.26 20.32
CA GLY A 98 1.48 8.49 20.56
C GLY A 98 2.05 9.69 19.81
N LEU A 99 1.19 10.49 19.18
CA LEU A 99 1.53 11.74 18.49
C LEU A 99 0.54 12.84 18.88
N LEU A 100 -0.55 13.06 18.11
CA LEU A 100 -1.62 13.98 18.57
C LEU A 100 -2.29 13.47 19.85
N ALA A 101 -2.41 12.15 20.00
CA ALA A 101 -2.71 11.54 21.29
C ALA A 101 -1.39 11.20 22.02
N GLU A 102 -1.28 11.53 23.29
CA GLU A 102 -0.13 11.13 24.10
C GLU A 102 -0.25 9.70 24.62
N ASP A 103 -1.48 9.17 24.69
CA ASP A 103 -1.75 7.78 25.05
C ASP A 103 -3.05 7.24 24.43
N VAL A 104 -3.16 5.92 24.45
CA VAL A 104 -4.32 5.16 24.03
C VAL A 104 -4.68 4.11 25.09
N THR A 105 -5.96 3.99 25.39
CA THR A 105 -6.50 2.98 26.29
C THR A 105 -7.55 2.16 25.56
N VAL A 106 -7.29 0.88 25.35
CA VAL A 106 -8.25 -0.07 24.75
C VAL A 106 -9.09 -0.69 25.86
N ALA A 107 -10.40 -0.72 25.68
CA ALA A 107 -11.30 -1.32 26.65
C ALA A 107 -11.05 -2.84 26.78
N PRO A 108 -11.32 -3.46 27.95
CA PRO A 108 -11.11 -4.90 28.15
C PRO A 108 -11.88 -5.80 27.17
N ASP A 109 -13.07 -5.37 26.74
CA ASP A 109 -13.89 -6.05 25.73
C ASP A 109 -13.40 -5.82 24.30
N ARG A 110 -12.41 -4.92 24.10
CA ARG A 110 -11.84 -4.52 22.81
C ARG A 110 -12.85 -3.91 21.82
N LEU A 111 -13.98 -3.44 22.32
CA LEU A 111 -15.01 -2.78 21.51
C LEU A 111 -14.89 -1.25 21.52
N SER A 112 -13.90 -0.70 22.22
CA SER A 112 -13.61 0.72 22.14
C SER A 112 -12.14 1.03 22.47
N ALA A 113 -11.68 2.21 21.99
CA ALA A 113 -10.40 2.79 22.36
C ALA A 113 -10.57 4.28 22.71
N VAL A 114 -9.95 4.71 23.79
CA VAL A 114 -9.91 6.12 24.23
C VAL A 114 -8.53 6.67 23.93
N PHE A 115 -8.48 7.81 23.26
CA PHE A 115 -7.27 8.56 22.97
C PHE A 115 -7.28 9.86 23.78
N ARG A 116 -6.20 10.11 24.50
CA ARG A 116 -6.00 11.36 25.26
C ARG A 116 -5.02 12.25 24.50
N LEU A 117 -5.49 13.42 24.08
CA LEU A 117 -4.72 14.33 23.23
C LEU A 117 -3.60 15.02 24.00
N ASN A 118 -2.46 15.17 23.33
CA ASN A 118 -1.30 15.89 23.86
C ASN A 118 -1.67 17.38 24.11
N PRO A 119 -1.46 17.91 25.31
CA PRO A 119 -1.81 19.28 25.63
C PRO A 119 -1.03 20.34 24.82
N SER A 120 0.12 19.95 24.26
CA SER A 120 0.94 20.83 23.41
C SER A 120 0.52 20.81 21.94
N ALA A 121 -0.36 19.89 21.51
CA ALA A 121 -0.75 19.75 20.13
C ALA A 121 -1.43 21.04 19.60
N ARG A 122 -0.93 21.53 18.46
CA ARG A 122 -1.39 22.76 17.80
C ARG A 122 -1.50 22.57 16.29
N PHE A 123 -2.51 23.23 15.73
CA PHE A 123 -2.58 23.43 14.29
C PHE A 123 -1.59 24.51 13.82
N THR A 124 -1.31 24.55 12.53
CA THR A 124 -0.40 25.54 11.90
C THR A 124 -0.86 26.99 12.06
N ASN A 125 -2.14 27.24 12.37
CA ASN A 125 -2.67 28.56 12.68
C ASN A 125 -2.56 28.93 14.18
N GLY A 126 -1.95 28.07 15.02
CA GLY A 126 -1.75 28.27 16.45
C GLY A 126 -2.89 27.74 17.35
N ASP A 127 -4.04 27.40 16.81
CA ASP A 127 -5.16 26.85 17.59
C ASP A 127 -4.78 25.50 18.22
N PRO A 128 -5.26 25.19 19.45
CA PRO A 128 -5.08 23.88 20.05
C PRO A 128 -5.84 22.79 19.25
N VAL A 129 -5.27 21.60 19.18
CA VAL A 129 -5.98 20.42 18.67
C VAL A 129 -6.85 19.86 19.79
N LEU A 130 -8.15 19.77 19.57
CA LEU A 130 -9.14 19.34 20.56
C LEU A 130 -9.87 18.05 20.12
N ALA A 131 -10.48 17.34 21.07
CA ALA A 131 -11.27 16.15 20.80
C ALA A 131 -12.42 16.41 19.80
N ALA A 132 -12.96 17.61 19.79
CA ALA A 132 -13.97 18.02 18.81
C ALA A 132 -13.42 18.11 17.37
N ASP A 133 -12.12 18.40 17.16
CA ASP A 133 -11.49 18.38 15.84
C ASP A 133 -11.29 16.94 15.35
N VAL A 134 -10.97 16.01 16.25
CA VAL A 134 -10.88 14.58 15.94
C VAL A 134 -12.23 14.05 15.49
N LYS A 135 -13.29 14.32 16.27
CA LYS A 135 -14.66 13.93 15.88
C LYS A 135 -15.08 14.55 14.57
N HIS A 136 -14.82 15.84 14.38
CA HIS A 136 -15.09 16.53 13.12
C HIS A 136 -14.38 15.86 11.93
N SER A 137 -13.09 15.57 12.06
CA SER A 137 -12.33 14.91 10.99
C SER A 137 -12.90 13.54 10.66
N PHE A 138 -13.26 12.74 11.67
CA PHE A 138 -13.90 11.44 11.46
C PHE A 138 -15.25 11.57 10.75
N ASP A 139 -16.14 12.44 11.23
CA ASP A 139 -17.47 12.64 10.64
C ASP A 139 -17.37 13.11 9.18
N ARG A 140 -16.40 13.97 8.86
CA ARG A 140 -16.14 14.44 7.49
C ARG A 140 -15.59 13.33 6.59
N LEU A 141 -14.61 12.56 7.07
CA LEU A 141 -13.97 11.49 6.30
C LEU A 141 -14.88 10.28 6.08
N THR A 142 -15.86 10.06 6.95
CA THR A 142 -16.87 8.99 6.77
C THR A 142 -18.14 9.44 6.05
N SER A 143 -18.25 10.73 5.72
CA SER A 143 -19.37 11.28 4.95
C SER A 143 -19.34 10.85 3.47
N LYS A 144 -20.46 11.07 2.77
CA LYS A 144 -20.57 10.84 1.32
C LYS A 144 -19.69 11.79 0.47
N GLU A 145 -19.25 12.90 1.05
CA GLU A 145 -18.41 13.91 0.40
C GLU A 145 -16.94 13.47 0.31
N ALA A 146 -16.51 12.58 1.21
CA ALA A 146 -15.17 12.03 1.21
C ALA A 146 -14.98 10.94 0.13
N ALA A 147 -13.73 10.70 -0.25
CA ALA A 147 -13.39 9.60 -1.13
C ALA A 147 -13.81 8.24 -0.51
N PRO A 148 -14.38 7.30 -1.29
CA PRO A 148 -14.94 6.05 -0.79
C PRO A 148 -13.99 5.22 0.08
N GLN A 149 -12.69 5.28 -0.19
CA GLN A 149 -11.66 4.57 0.58
C GLN A 149 -11.69 4.87 2.09
N TYR A 150 -12.02 6.10 2.50
CA TYR A 150 -12.10 6.45 3.92
C TYR A 150 -13.29 5.80 4.60
N ARG A 151 -14.43 5.69 3.91
CA ARG A 151 -15.59 4.95 4.43
C ARG A 151 -15.30 3.46 4.57
N THR A 152 -14.48 2.89 3.69
CA THR A 152 -14.05 1.50 3.78
C THR A 152 -13.09 1.31 4.95
N ILE A 153 -12.05 2.15 5.07
CA ILE A 153 -11.04 2.06 6.15
C ILE A 153 -11.71 2.18 7.52
N PHE A 154 -12.57 3.18 7.72
CA PHE A 154 -13.26 3.42 8.99
C PHE A 154 -14.61 2.67 9.11
N GLY A 155 -14.91 1.76 8.19
CA GLY A 155 -16.22 1.08 8.12
C GLY A 155 -16.59 0.26 9.35
N GLU A 156 -15.60 -0.24 10.11
CA GLU A 156 -15.79 -0.99 11.33
C GLU A 156 -15.78 -0.10 12.60
N VAL A 157 -15.54 1.20 12.46
CA VAL A 157 -15.74 2.17 13.54
C VAL A 157 -17.22 2.55 13.58
N GLN A 158 -17.88 2.25 14.68
CA GLN A 158 -19.31 2.56 14.87
C GLN A 158 -19.56 4.05 15.04
N GLY A 159 -18.66 4.74 15.75
CA GLY A 159 -18.77 6.16 16.00
C GLY A 159 -17.64 6.69 16.88
N VAL A 160 -17.63 8.02 17.03
CA VAL A 160 -16.65 8.76 17.82
C VAL A 160 -17.36 9.65 18.82
N ALA A 161 -17.04 9.51 20.11
CA ALA A 161 -17.59 10.29 21.21
C ALA A 161 -16.53 11.21 21.82
N VAL A 162 -16.87 12.47 22.02
CA VAL A 162 -16.07 13.44 22.78
C VAL A 162 -16.35 13.26 24.27
N LEU A 163 -15.35 12.80 25.03
CA LEU A 163 -15.48 12.58 26.48
C LEU A 163 -15.07 13.81 27.32
N GLY A 164 -14.35 14.72 26.70
CA GLY A 164 -13.86 15.95 27.31
C GLY A 164 -13.07 16.74 26.28
N GLU A 165 -12.49 17.87 26.70
CA GLU A 165 -11.79 18.77 25.78
C GLU A 165 -10.66 18.05 25.00
N ARG A 166 -9.97 17.09 25.66
CA ARG A 166 -8.79 16.37 25.15
C ARG A 166 -8.93 14.86 25.19
N SER A 167 -10.13 14.31 25.34
CA SER A 167 -10.37 12.88 25.36
C SER A 167 -11.44 12.51 24.36
N VAL A 168 -11.15 11.53 23.52
CA VAL A 168 -12.04 11.05 22.48
C VAL A 168 -12.08 9.53 22.50
N ARG A 169 -13.28 8.94 22.40
CA ARG A 169 -13.50 7.49 22.33
C ARG A 169 -13.98 7.11 20.93
N PHE A 170 -13.37 6.04 20.41
CA PHE A 170 -13.82 5.34 19.22
C PHE A 170 -14.51 4.05 19.64
N ASP A 171 -15.74 3.85 19.20
CA ASP A 171 -16.51 2.63 19.42
C ASP A 171 -16.45 1.74 18.17
N PHE A 172 -16.27 0.44 18.35
CA PHE A 172 -16.06 -0.53 17.27
C PHE A 172 -17.25 -1.48 17.13
N LYS A 173 -17.58 -1.89 15.91
CA LYS A 173 -18.68 -2.81 15.61
C LYS A 173 -18.39 -4.24 16.02
N ARG A 174 -17.10 -4.61 16.08
CA ARG A 174 -16.65 -5.97 16.45
C ARG A 174 -15.25 -5.93 17.04
N VAL A 175 -14.87 -7.03 17.68
CA VAL A 175 -13.49 -7.21 18.18
C VAL A 175 -12.55 -7.48 17.00
N ASN A 176 -11.59 -6.58 16.80
CA ASN A 176 -10.50 -6.73 15.84
C ASN A 176 -9.29 -5.96 16.36
N ALA A 177 -8.13 -6.63 16.47
CA ALA A 177 -6.89 -6.05 16.99
C ALA A 177 -6.32 -4.91 16.12
N GLU A 178 -6.75 -4.78 14.87
CA GLU A 178 -6.33 -3.71 13.96
C GLU A 178 -7.05 -2.37 14.24
N LEU A 179 -8.28 -2.41 14.79
CA LEU A 179 -9.14 -1.22 14.89
C LEU A 179 -8.57 -0.06 15.71
N PRO A 180 -7.81 -0.27 16.80
CA PRO A 180 -7.14 0.84 17.48
C PRO A 180 -6.07 1.52 16.61
N LEU A 181 -5.36 0.77 15.72
CA LEU A 181 -4.43 1.35 14.75
C LEU A 181 -5.17 2.13 13.67
N ILE A 182 -6.27 1.59 13.15
CA ILE A 182 -7.14 2.27 12.18
C ILE A 182 -7.65 3.60 12.78
N ALA A 183 -8.20 3.59 13.99
CA ALA A 183 -8.61 4.80 14.69
C ALA A 183 -7.45 5.76 14.91
N GLY A 184 -6.29 5.24 15.33
CA GLY A 184 -5.04 5.99 15.53
C GLY A 184 -4.49 6.62 14.26
N SER A 185 -4.79 6.06 13.08
CA SER A 185 -4.35 6.57 11.78
C SER A 185 -5.24 7.67 11.18
N LEU A 186 -6.29 8.10 11.90
CA LEU A 186 -7.20 9.16 11.43
C LEU A 186 -6.43 10.47 11.21
N PRO A 187 -6.39 11.02 9.98
CA PRO A 187 -5.85 12.36 9.75
C PRO A 187 -6.73 13.41 10.42
N VAL A 188 -6.12 14.26 11.25
CA VAL A 188 -6.85 15.31 11.99
C VAL A 188 -6.61 16.67 11.35
N PHE A 189 -7.68 17.38 11.07
CA PHE A 189 -7.67 18.75 10.56
C PHE A 189 -8.62 19.65 11.33
N SER A 190 -8.33 20.95 11.33
CA SER A 190 -9.09 21.94 12.07
C SER A 190 -10.53 22.05 11.56
N ARG A 191 -11.48 22.19 12.47
CA ARG A 191 -12.88 22.53 12.16
C ARG A 191 -13.03 23.86 11.43
N LYS A 192 -11.99 24.71 11.46
CA LYS A 192 -11.95 26.00 10.76
C LYS A 192 -11.55 25.87 9.28
N TRP A 193 -11.02 24.73 8.85
CA TRP A 193 -10.68 24.53 7.45
C TRP A 193 -11.94 24.44 6.58
N GLY A 194 -12.03 25.36 5.63
CA GLY A 194 -13.20 25.50 4.76
C GLY A 194 -14.31 26.41 5.33
N LEU A 195 -14.07 27.11 6.45
CA LEU A 195 -14.97 28.16 6.92
C LEU A 195 -14.90 29.36 5.99
N VAL A 196 -16.07 29.87 5.60
CA VAL A 196 -16.24 31.09 4.80
C VAL A 196 -17.29 32.01 5.44
N ASN A 197 -17.17 33.31 5.20
CA ASN A 197 -18.19 34.27 5.64
C ASN A 197 -19.42 34.17 4.71
N GLY A 198 -20.56 33.89 5.28
CA GLY A 198 -21.87 33.89 4.61
C GLY A 198 -22.77 35.02 5.07
N PRO A 199 -23.95 35.22 4.47
CA PRO A 199 -24.88 36.31 4.81
C PRO A 199 -25.38 36.27 6.26
N ALA A 200 -25.45 35.09 6.87
CA ALA A 200 -25.94 34.87 8.23
C ALA A 200 -24.84 34.46 9.23
N GLY A 201 -23.57 34.69 8.90
CA GLY A 201 -22.42 34.29 9.72
C GLY A 201 -21.48 33.30 8.98
N GLN A 202 -20.61 32.63 9.75
CA GLN A 202 -19.66 31.67 9.18
C GLN A 202 -20.38 30.39 8.73
N ILE A 203 -20.05 29.93 7.54
CA ILE A 203 -20.56 28.69 6.93
C ILE A 203 -19.40 27.78 6.64
N LEU A 204 -19.50 26.49 7.04
CA LEU A 204 -18.53 25.47 6.70
C LEU A 204 -18.89 24.86 5.33
N LYS A 205 -17.98 24.96 4.37
CA LYS A 205 -18.13 24.31 3.06
C LYS A 205 -18.31 22.79 3.19
N PRO A 206 -19.11 22.12 2.33
CA PRO A 206 -19.02 20.70 2.12
C PRO A 206 -17.58 20.25 1.83
N LEU A 207 -17.17 19.05 2.27
CA LEU A 207 -15.77 18.61 2.14
C LEU A 207 -15.30 18.60 0.68
N ASP A 208 -16.13 18.20 -0.23
CA ASP A 208 -15.87 18.14 -1.68
C ASP A 208 -15.83 19.53 -2.38
N GLN A 209 -16.25 20.58 -1.68
CA GLN A 209 -16.14 21.98 -2.12
C GLN A 209 -14.92 22.70 -1.52
N ILE A 210 -14.20 22.09 -0.58
CA ILE A 210 -12.90 22.55 -0.11
C ILE A 210 -11.86 22.09 -1.14
N VAL A 211 -11.50 22.94 -2.09
CA VAL A 211 -10.64 22.58 -3.23
C VAL A 211 -9.24 23.19 -3.06
N THR A 212 -9.15 24.52 -3.10
CA THR A 212 -7.90 25.28 -3.04
C THR A 212 -7.75 26.08 -1.73
N ASP A 213 -8.63 25.83 -0.77
CA ASP A 213 -8.50 26.39 0.58
C ASP A 213 -7.27 25.78 1.25
N THR A 214 -6.38 26.66 1.75
CA THR A 214 -5.15 26.21 2.41
C THR A 214 -5.46 25.31 3.60
N PRO A 215 -4.92 24.09 3.67
CA PRO A 215 -5.16 23.18 4.77
C PRO A 215 -4.70 23.74 6.12
N ILE A 216 -5.50 23.54 7.16
CA ILE A 216 -5.15 23.82 8.54
C ILE A 216 -4.89 22.49 9.24
N GLY A 217 -3.69 21.96 9.03
CA GLY A 217 -3.19 20.75 9.67
C GLY A 217 -2.27 21.06 10.84
N SER A 218 -1.69 20.03 11.44
CA SER A 218 -0.78 20.10 12.59
C SER A 218 0.63 19.62 12.27
N GLY A 219 0.89 19.30 10.99
CA GLY A 219 2.13 18.69 10.52
C GLY A 219 3.35 19.62 10.53
N PRO A 220 4.55 19.05 10.28
CA PRO A 220 5.83 19.76 10.35
C PRO A 220 6.06 20.76 9.21
N TYR A 221 5.24 20.72 8.16
CA TYR A 221 5.38 21.62 7.01
C TYR A 221 4.07 22.33 6.69
N ARG A 222 4.21 23.49 6.04
CA ARG A 222 3.14 24.26 5.42
C ARG A 222 3.33 24.28 3.91
N ILE A 223 2.24 24.45 3.16
CA ILE A 223 2.32 24.69 1.72
C ILE A 223 3.06 26.00 1.50
N GLY A 224 4.13 25.94 0.69
CA GLY A 224 4.89 27.08 0.24
C GLY A 224 4.45 27.53 -1.15
N LYS A 225 5.40 27.61 -2.10
CA LYS A 225 5.13 28.01 -3.49
C LYS A 225 4.45 26.88 -4.26
N VAL A 226 3.44 27.22 -5.07
CA VAL A 226 2.65 26.29 -5.86
C VAL A 226 2.53 26.77 -7.30
N ASN A 227 2.84 25.90 -8.24
CA ASN A 227 2.52 26.02 -9.65
C ASN A 227 1.71 24.79 -10.05
N PHE A 228 0.39 24.90 -10.07
CA PHE A 228 -0.51 23.78 -10.35
C PHE A 228 -0.09 23.00 -11.62
N GLY A 229 -0.02 21.68 -11.49
CA GLY A 229 0.40 20.77 -12.56
C GLY A 229 1.89 20.75 -12.85
N ARG A 230 2.74 21.51 -12.15
CA ARG A 230 4.19 21.57 -12.37
C ARG A 230 5.03 21.25 -11.15
N ASP A 231 4.84 22.01 -10.07
CA ASP A 231 5.62 21.86 -8.86
C ASP A 231 4.89 22.43 -7.65
N ILE A 232 5.22 21.87 -6.48
CA ILE A 232 4.79 22.37 -5.17
C ILE A 232 5.96 22.29 -4.21
N SER A 233 6.14 23.32 -3.38
CA SER A 233 7.06 23.30 -2.25
C SER A 233 6.32 23.26 -0.93
N TYR A 234 6.97 22.61 0.05
CA TYR A 234 6.57 22.58 1.44
C TYR A 234 7.69 23.23 2.26
N GLU A 235 7.32 24.24 3.05
CA GLU A 235 8.24 24.97 3.92
C GLU A 235 8.12 24.45 5.34
N ARG A 236 9.25 24.11 5.99
CA ARG A 236 9.25 23.61 7.36
C ARG A 236 8.75 24.68 8.33
N ASP A 237 7.84 24.30 9.22
CA ASP A 237 7.37 25.16 10.29
C ASP A 237 8.38 25.18 11.46
N PRO A 238 9.11 26.28 11.70
CA PRO A 238 10.02 26.36 12.83
C PRO A 238 9.32 26.28 14.18
N GLY A 239 8.03 26.64 14.21
CA GLY A 239 7.14 26.55 15.38
C GLY A 239 6.44 25.19 15.54
N TYR A 240 6.81 24.19 14.76
CA TYR A 240 6.17 22.87 14.81
C TYR A 240 6.11 22.33 16.25
N TRP A 241 4.91 22.06 16.73
CA TRP A 241 4.61 21.73 18.12
C TRP A 241 5.28 20.45 18.61
N ALA A 242 5.43 19.44 17.73
CA ALA A 242 5.93 18.11 18.09
C ALA A 242 7.44 17.94 17.86
N LYS A 243 8.20 18.96 17.46
CA LYS A 243 9.61 18.85 17.06
C LYS A 243 10.51 18.17 18.09
N ASP A 244 10.19 18.29 19.37
CA ASP A 244 10.97 17.77 20.49
C ASP A 244 10.40 16.45 21.07
N LEU A 245 9.25 15.97 20.54
CA LEU A 245 8.72 14.67 20.93
C LEU A 245 9.65 13.56 20.50
N ASN A 246 9.73 12.50 21.31
CA ASN A 246 10.55 11.32 21.02
C ASN A 246 10.25 10.71 19.64
N VAL A 247 8.98 10.68 19.22
CA VAL A 247 8.53 10.17 17.91
C VAL A 247 8.83 11.12 16.73
N ARG A 248 9.37 12.34 17.00
CA ARG A 248 9.67 13.35 15.98
C ARG A 248 11.10 13.87 16.03
N ARG A 249 11.82 13.62 17.13
CA ARG A 249 13.23 14.04 17.27
C ARG A 249 14.10 13.43 16.18
N GLY A 250 14.89 14.27 15.50
CA GLY A 250 15.74 13.85 14.38
C GLY A 250 15.01 13.71 13.04
N LEU A 251 13.71 13.97 12.99
CA LEU A 251 12.92 13.93 11.76
C LEU A 251 12.66 15.32 11.18
N PHE A 252 12.31 15.39 9.89
CA PHE A 252 11.90 16.61 9.15
C PHE A 252 13.00 17.68 9.16
N ASN A 253 14.15 17.33 8.56
CA ASN A 253 15.36 18.11 8.66
C ASN A 253 15.51 19.20 7.60
N PHE A 254 14.85 19.07 6.43
CA PHE A 254 14.92 20.05 5.35
C PHE A 254 14.04 21.27 5.66
N ASP A 255 14.53 22.49 5.34
CA ASP A 255 13.69 23.70 5.40
C ASP A 255 12.67 23.72 4.27
N ARG A 256 13.04 23.14 3.08
CA ARG A 256 12.16 23.07 1.94
C ARG A 256 12.19 21.69 1.30
N ILE A 257 10.99 21.18 0.97
CA ILE A 257 10.80 19.98 0.16
C ILE A 257 10.01 20.38 -1.07
N THR A 258 10.53 20.12 -2.28
CA THR A 258 9.87 20.49 -3.53
C THR A 258 9.58 19.25 -4.37
N TYR A 259 8.33 19.06 -4.75
CA TYR A 259 7.92 18.03 -5.71
C TYR A 259 7.76 18.64 -7.09
N LYS A 260 8.39 18.02 -8.10
CA LYS A 260 8.28 18.39 -9.51
C LYS A 260 7.52 17.31 -10.29
N ILE A 261 6.66 17.73 -11.20
CA ILE A 261 5.81 16.84 -11.99
C ILE A 261 6.30 16.85 -13.45
N TYR A 262 6.49 15.65 -13.99
CA TYR A 262 6.86 15.44 -15.40
C TYR A 262 5.84 14.53 -16.07
N LYS A 263 5.53 14.79 -17.34
CA LYS A 263 4.52 14.04 -18.08
C LYS A 263 4.98 12.64 -18.49
N ASP A 264 6.30 12.47 -18.71
CA ASP A 264 6.87 11.19 -19.10
C ASP A 264 8.21 10.90 -18.40
N ASN A 265 8.56 9.62 -18.30
CA ASN A 265 9.76 9.16 -17.59
C ASN A 265 11.07 9.59 -18.29
N THR A 266 11.07 9.76 -19.60
CA THR A 266 12.28 10.15 -20.35
C THR A 266 12.63 11.59 -20.04
N ALA A 267 11.66 12.50 -20.16
CA ALA A 267 11.83 13.91 -19.78
C ALA A 267 12.25 14.06 -18.32
N GLN A 268 11.62 13.27 -17.43
CA GLN A 268 11.94 13.23 -15.99
C GLN A 268 13.39 12.81 -15.75
N LEU A 269 13.88 11.76 -16.40
CA LEU A 269 15.25 11.28 -16.22
C LEU A 269 16.29 12.24 -16.79
N GLU A 270 16.02 12.86 -17.95
CA GLU A 270 16.93 13.86 -18.51
C GLU A 270 16.98 15.14 -17.68
N ALA A 271 15.86 15.59 -17.11
CA ALA A 271 15.81 16.68 -16.14
C ALA A 271 16.62 16.37 -14.87
N PHE A 272 16.56 15.12 -14.38
CA PHE A 272 17.39 14.66 -13.26
C PHE A 272 18.88 14.71 -13.59
N LYS A 273 19.30 14.21 -14.76
CA LYS A 273 20.68 14.27 -15.23
C LYS A 273 21.17 15.72 -15.42
N ALA A 274 20.29 16.59 -15.90
CA ALA A 274 20.56 18.04 -16.05
C ALA A 274 20.64 18.78 -14.70
N GLY A 275 20.19 18.15 -13.61
CA GLY A 275 20.26 18.71 -12.26
C GLY A 275 19.09 19.58 -11.87
N GLU A 276 17.95 19.45 -12.54
CA GLU A 276 16.75 20.20 -12.20
C GLU A 276 16.12 19.78 -10.87
N PHE A 277 16.40 18.57 -10.39
CA PHE A 277 15.99 18.07 -9.08
C PHE A 277 17.00 17.05 -8.52
N ASP A 278 16.85 16.70 -7.25
CA ASP A 278 17.90 16.06 -6.47
C ASP A 278 17.77 14.56 -6.33
N TYR A 279 16.55 14.01 -6.38
CA TYR A 279 16.28 12.61 -6.04
C TYR A 279 15.19 11.99 -6.91
N ILE A 280 15.38 10.73 -7.30
CA ILE A 280 14.45 9.94 -8.11
C ILE A 280 14.45 8.48 -7.67
N GLN A 281 13.27 7.84 -7.66
CA GLN A 281 13.08 6.41 -7.54
C GLN A 281 12.77 5.79 -8.91
N ALA A 282 13.48 4.72 -9.27
CA ALA A 282 13.31 4.01 -10.53
C ALA A 282 12.48 2.73 -10.33
N PHE A 283 11.41 2.59 -11.10
CA PHE A 283 10.52 1.42 -11.03
C PHE A 283 10.71 0.43 -12.18
N ILE A 284 11.32 0.86 -13.29
CA ILE A 284 11.47 0.08 -14.51
C ILE A 284 12.89 -0.48 -14.61
N ALA A 285 13.04 -1.81 -14.52
CA ALA A 285 14.34 -2.47 -14.54
C ALA A 285 15.18 -2.15 -15.79
N ARG A 286 14.56 -2.06 -16.97
CA ARG A 286 15.24 -1.69 -18.21
C ARG A 286 15.82 -0.27 -18.15
N GLU A 287 15.05 0.69 -17.66
CA GLU A 287 15.52 2.07 -17.52
C GLU A 287 16.67 2.12 -16.53
N TRP A 288 16.54 1.45 -15.38
CA TRP A 288 17.61 1.33 -14.38
C TRP A 288 18.91 0.77 -14.97
N ALA A 289 18.81 -0.28 -15.79
CA ALA A 289 19.96 -0.93 -16.39
C ALA A 289 20.59 -0.10 -17.53
N ARG A 290 19.77 0.60 -18.33
CA ARG A 290 20.20 1.20 -19.60
C ARG A 290 20.22 2.71 -19.65
N ALA A 291 19.37 3.37 -18.85
CA ALA A 291 19.19 4.82 -18.94
C ALA A 291 19.82 5.58 -17.75
N TYR A 292 19.94 4.92 -16.56
CA TYR A 292 20.67 5.49 -15.40
C TYR A 292 22.19 5.30 -15.57
N THR A 293 22.74 5.85 -16.63
CA THR A 293 24.14 5.75 -17.08
C THR A 293 24.58 7.05 -17.72
N GLY A 294 25.89 7.16 -18.04
CA GLY A 294 26.50 8.29 -18.71
C GLY A 294 27.29 9.20 -17.77
N LYS A 295 27.88 10.24 -18.34
CA LYS A 295 28.86 11.10 -17.69
C LYS A 295 28.52 11.55 -16.26
N PRO A 296 27.27 11.96 -15.92
CA PRO A 296 26.96 12.36 -14.54
C PRO A 296 27.03 11.22 -13.51
N PHE A 297 26.78 9.99 -13.94
CA PHE A 297 26.94 8.78 -13.10
C PHE A 297 28.38 8.33 -13.06
N ASP A 298 29.08 8.36 -14.19
CA ASP A 298 30.46 7.87 -14.34
C ASP A 298 31.46 8.73 -13.56
N ASN A 299 31.22 10.04 -13.48
CA ASN A 299 32.05 11.00 -12.74
C ASN A 299 31.61 11.20 -11.27
N GLY A 300 30.60 10.46 -10.80
CA GLY A 300 30.15 10.51 -9.42
C GLY A 300 29.28 11.74 -9.05
N GLN A 301 28.83 12.55 -10.00
CA GLN A 301 27.89 13.65 -9.73
C GLN A 301 26.51 13.12 -9.32
N LEU A 302 26.12 11.96 -9.89
CA LEU A 302 24.90 11.26 -9.55
C LEU A 302 25.26 9.89 -8.95
N ILE A 303 24.65 9.57 -7.83
CA ILE A 303 24.76 8.26 -7.18
C ILE A 303 23.51 7.47 -7.53
N LYS A 304 23.68 6.20 -7.95
CA LYS A 304 22.58 5.24 -8.04
C LYS A 304 22.83 4.07 -7.11
N LYS A 305 21.78 3.62 -6.41
CA LYS A 305 21.90 2.56 -5.41
C LYS A 305 20.64 1.71 -5.33
N GLU A 306 20.81 0.42 -5.08
CA GLU A 306 19.74 -0.49 -4.69
C GLU A 306 19.70 -0.59 -3.16
N LEU A 307 18.60 -0.19 -2.57
CA LEU A 307 18.39 -0.18 -1.12
C LEU A 307 17.57 -1.40 -0.73
N LYS A 308 18.11 -2.22 0.16
CA LYS A 308 17.41 -3.37 0.73
C LYS A 308 16.32 -2.91 1.70
N HIS A 309 15.24 -3.66 1.76
CA HIS A 309 14.12 -3.46 2.70
C HIS A 309 13.54 -4.80 3.15
N GLY A 310 12.78 -4.77 4.24
CA GLY A 310 12.04 -5.92 4.75
C GLY A 310 10.53 -5.87 4.48
N ASN A 311 10.07 -4.90 3.68
CA ASN A 311 8.65 -4.80 3.34
C ASN A 311 8.16 -6.08 2.66
N ALA A 312 6.95 -6.51 2.96
CA ALA A 312 6.26 -7.54 2.20
C ALA A 312 6.25 -7.18 0.71
N GLY A 313 6.49 -8.18 -0.12
CA GLY A 313 6.53 -7.98 -1.57
C GLY A 313 5.13 -7.71 -2.13
N ASP A 314 5.06 -6.88 -3.15
CA ASP A 314 3.81 -6.65 -3.86
C ASP A 314 3.39 -7.90 -4.64
N PHE A 315 2.13 -8.22 -4.55
CA PHE A 315 1.53 -9.22 -5.41
C PHE A 315 1.18 -8.61 -6.77
N GLN A 316 1.61 -9.25 -7.85
CA GLN A 316 1.27 -8.85 -9.22
C GLN A 316 1.00 -10.09 -10.08
N GLY A 317 0.01 -10.02 -10.97
CA GLY A 317 -0.30 -11.12 -11.89
C GLY A 317 -1.34 -10.76 -12.94
N PHE A 318 -1.48 -11.62 -13.95
CA PHE A 318 -2.63 -11.61 -14.83
C PHE A 318 -3.78 -12.31 -14.11
N GLN A 319 -4.82 -11.55 -13.79
CA GLN A 319 -5.99 -12.02 -13.07
C GLN A 319 -7.08 -12.46 -14.04
N PHE A 320 -7.58 -13.67 -13.85
CA PHE A 320 -8.71 -14.21 -14.61
C PHE A 320 -10.03 -13.75 -14.01
N ASN A 321 -10.95 -13.31 -14.86
CA ASN A 321 -12.32 -13.03 -14.43
C ASN A 321 -13.16 -14.32 -14.47
N LEU A 322 -13.41 -14.93 -13.31
CA LEU A 322 -14.17 -16.19 -13.20
C LEU A 322 -15.67 -16.04 -13.54
N ARG A 323 -16.15 -14.80 -13.72
CA ARG A 323 -17.51 -14.55 -14.24
C ARG A 323 -17.63 -14.98 -15.71
N ARG A 324 -16.49 -15.14 -16.41
CA ARG A 324 -16.41 -15.69 -17.78
C ARG A 324 -16.34 -17.20 -17.72
N GLU A 325 -17.26 -17.90 -18.39
CA GLU A 325 -17.45 -19.36 -18.32
C GLU A 325 -16.15 -20.15 -18.55
N LYS A 326 -15.38 -19.77 -19.57
CA LYS A 326 -14.11 -20.42 -19.95
C LYS A 326 -13.04 -20.42 -18.86
N PHE A 327 -13.14 -19.55 -17.85
CA PHE A 327 -12.19 -19.48 -16.74
C PHE A 327 -12.71 -20.11 -15.43
N LYS A 328 -13.88 -20.71 -15.41
CA LYS A 328 -14.42 -21.35 -14.19
C LYS A 328 -13.67 -22.61 -13.81
N ASP A 329 -13.20 -23.40 -14.77
CA ASP A 329 -12.42 -24.61 -14.52
C ASP A 329 -10.98 -24.27 -14.14
N ALA A 330 -10.52 -24.76 -12.98
CA ALA A 330 -9.16 -24.53 -12.47
C ALA A 330 -8.08 -25.11 -13.39
N ARG A 331 -8.36 -26.23 -14.07
CA ARG A 331 -7.43 -26.86 -15.03
C ARG A 331 -7.14 -25.96 -16.22
N VAL A 332 -8.13 -25.21 -16.70
CA VAL A 332 -7.96 -24.22 -17.75
C VAL A 332 -7.03 -23.08 -17.28
N ARG A 333 -7.25 -22.57 -16.06
CA ARG A 333 -6.41 -21.50 -15.50
C ARG A 333 -4.97 -21.96 -15.27
N GLU A 334 -4.78 -23.19 -14.75
CA GLU A 334 -3.47 -23.80 -14.59
C GLU A 334 -2.77 -23.95 -15.95
N ALA A 335 -3.46 -24.49 -16.96
CA ALA A 335 -2.93 -24.68 -18.30
C ALA A 335 -2.45 -23.35 -18.93
N ILE A 336 -3.21 -22.27 -18.77
CA ILE A 336 -2.80 -20.93 -19.23
C ILE A 336 -1.53 -20.49 -18.48
N GLY A 337 -1.46 -20.70 -17.17
CA GLY A 337 -0.29 -20.36 -16.34
C GLY A 337 0.99 -21.07 -16.78
N LEU A 338 0.88 -22.33 -17.24
CA LEU A 338 2.01 -23.13 -17.74
C LEU A 338 2.65 -22.58 -19.02
N ALA A 339 1.95 -21.73 -19.77
CA ALA A 339 2.49 -21.07 -20.96
C ALA A 339 3.38 -19.84 -20.63
N MET A 340 3.45 -19.40 -19.36
CA MET A 340 4.24 -18.25 -18.94
C MET A 340 5.69 -18.64 -18.69
N ASP A 341 6.60 -18.28 -19.60
CA ASP A 341 8.04 -18.46 -19.45
C ASP A 341 8.67 -17.24 -18.76
N PHE A 342 8.61 -17.22 -17.45
CA PHE A 342 9.16 -16.11 -16.66
C PHE A 342 10.68 -16.06 -16.74
N GLU A 343 11.38 -17.19 -16.73
CA GLU A 343 12.84 -17.23 -16.75
C GLU A 343 13.39 -16.61 -18.04
N TRP A 344 12.73 -16.84 -19.17
CA TRP A 344 13.05 -16.16 -20.43
C TRP A 344 12.78 -14.65 -20.34
N LEU A 345 11.61 -14.25 -19.85
CA LEU A 345 11.24 -12.83 -19.66
C LEU A 345 12.25 -12.12 -18.76
N ASN A 346 12.63 -12.76 -17.63
CA ASN A 346 13.55 -12.16 -16.65
C ASN A 346 14.94 -11.92 -17.28
N ARG A 347 15.45 -12.87 -18.04
CA ARG A 347 16.73 -12.70 -18.75
C ARG A 347 16.65 -11.66 -19.86
N GLN A 348 15.64 -11.75 -20.73
CA GLN A 348 15.60 -10.96 -21.97
C GLN A 348 15.05 -9.54 -21.79
N LEU A 349 14.09 -9.37 -20.90
CA LEU A 349 13.38 -8.10 -20.73
C LEU A 349 13.74 -7.38 -19.42
N PHE A 350 14.09 -8.12 -18.37
CA PHE A 350 14.23 -7.57 -17.03
C PHE A 350 15.65 -7.64 -16.47
N TYR A 351 16.63 -8.09 -17.26
CA TYR A 351 18.05 -8.12 -16.85
C TYR A 351 18.30 -8.90 -15.55
N ASN A 352 17.52 -9.98 -15.31
CA ASN A 352 17.52 -10.80 -14.09
C ASN A 352 17.22 -9.99 -12.81
N ALA A 353 16.50 -8.89 -12.93
CA ALA A 353 16.30 -7.93 -11.84
C ALA A 353 15.10 -8.27 -10.94
N TYR A 354 14.34 -9.32 -11.25
CA TYR A 354 13.13 -9.67 -10.52
C TYR A 354 13.13 -11.12 -10.04
N THR A 355 12.33 -11.36 -8.99
CA THR A 355 12.02 -12.69 -8.48
C THR A 355 10.58 -13.03 -8.84
N ARG A 356 10.29 -14.29 -9.20
CA ARG A 356 8.94 -14.78 -9.50
C ARG A 356 8.08 -14.70 -8.24
N VAL A 357 6.88 -14.14 -8.37
CA VAL A 357 5.82 -14.22 -7.35
C VAL A 357 5.34 -15.67 -7.25
N ARG A 358 5.27 -16.22 -6.03
CA ARG A 358 4.88 -17.61 -5.81
C ARG A 358 3.48 -17.77 -5.24
N GLY A 359 3.01 -16.82 -4.45
CA GLY A 359 1.71 -16.80 -3.78
C GLY A 359 1.17 -15.38 -3.64
N TYR A 360 0.07 -15.21 -2.93
CA TYR A 360 -0.60 -13.92 -2.77
C TYR A 360 0.06 -13.02 -1.70
N PHE A 361 0.86 -13.62 -0.79
CA PHE A 361 1.52 -12.92 0.33
C PHE A 361 3.04 -12.95 0.15
N VAL A 362 3.49 -12.24 -0.87
CA VAL A 362 4.84 -12.30 -1.45
C VAL A 362 5.93 -11.94 -0.43
N ALA A 363 7.00 -12.75 -0.38
CA ALA A 363 8.20 -12.52 0.42
C ALA A 363 7.92 -12.23 1.91
N SER A 364 6.90 -12.88 2.47
CA SER A 364 6.47 -12.70 3.86
C SER A 364 6.36 -14.04 4.60
N ASP A 365 6.15 -13.98 5.91
CA ASP A 365 5.86 -15.16 6.74
C ASP A 365 4.48 -15.78 6.44
N PHE A 366 3.63 -15.05 5.74
CA PHE A 366 2.28 -15.45 5.37
C PHE A 366 2.23 -16.34 4.13
N GLU A 367 3.32 -16.49 3.39
CA GLU A 367 3.38 -17.34 2.20
C GLU A 367 3.32 -18.83 2.61
N ALA A 368 2.34 -19.57 2.08
CA ALA A 368 2.26 -21.02 2.25
C ALA A 368 3.43 -21.73 1.57
N ARG A 369 3.98 -22.77 2.20
CA ARG A 369 5.15 -23.52 1.70
C ARG A 369 4.96 -25.01 1.90
N GLY A 370 5.46 -25.80 0.94
CA GLY A 370 5.44 -27.25 1.01
C GLY A 370 4.05 -27.82 1.31
N LYS A 371 3.99 -28.89 2.06
CA LYS A 371 2.75 -29.48 2.59
C LYS A 371 2.20 -28.65 3.76
N PRO A 372 0.88 -28.74 4.05
CA PRO A 372 0.31 -28.01 5.17
C PRO A 372 0.89 -28.50 6.50
N GLY A 373 1.25 -27.57 7.38
CA GLY A 373 1.62 -27.87 8.77
C GLY A 373 0.41 -28.24 9.63
N ALA A 374 0.65 -28.70 10.87
CA ALA A 374 -0.42 -29.09 11.78
C ALA A 374 -1.39 -27.95 12.09
N ASP A 375 -0.90 -26.73 12.22
CA ASP A 375 -1.66 -25.50 12.44
C ASP A 375 -2.52 -25.12 11.23
N GLU A 376 -1.99 -25.27 10.00
CA GLU A 376 -2.77 -25.08 8.77
C GLU A 376 -3.84 -26.17 8.64
N LEU A 377 -3.50 -27.45 8.91
CA LEU A 377 -4.45 -28.57 8.84
C LEU A 377 -5.62 -28.40 9.82
N ALA A 378 -5.37 -27.94 11.04
CA ALA A 378 -6.43 -27.68 12.01
C ALA A 378 -7.46 -26.64 11.52
N LEU A 379 -7.03 -25.70 10.68
CA LEU A 379 -7.91 -24.69 10.05
C LEU A 379 -8.63 -25.24 8.82
N LEU A 380 -8.00 -26.13 8.06
CA LEU A 380 -8.50 -26.67 6.80
C LEU A 380 -9.44 -27.87 6.98
N GLU A 381 -9.21 -28.72 7.99
CA GLU A 381 -10.01 -29.94 8.24
C GLU A 381 -11.53 -29.70 8.32
N PRO A 382 -12.02 -28.65 9.01
CA PRO A 382 -13.46 -28.36 9.02
C PRO A 382 -14.05 -28.02 7.64
N LEU A 383 -13.17 -27.69 6.66
CA LEU A 383 -13.55 -27.29 5.30
C LEU A 383 -13.33 -28.39 4.26
N ARG A 384 -13.00 -29.62 4.70
CA ARG A 384 -12.62 -30.74 3.84
C ARG A 384 -13.64 -31.05 2.74
N GLY A 385 -14.92 -30.95 3.03
CA GLY A 385 -15.99 -31.17 2.04
C GLY A 385 -16.13 -30.07 0.98
N GLN A 386 -15.42 -28.97 1.11
CA GLN A 386 -15.48 -27.79 0.23
C GLN A 386 -14.19 -27.57 -0.57
N LEU A 387 -13.14 -28.34 -0.29
CA LEU A 387 -11.79 -28.16 -0.83
C LEU A 387 -11.31 -29.41 -1.55
N PRO A 388 -10.49 -29.27 -2.60
CA PRO A 388 -9.84 -30.40 -3.26
C PRO A 388 -8.96 -31.18 -2.26
N PRO A 389 -8.89 -32.53 -2.37
CA PRO A 389 -8.08 -33.39 -1.48
C PRO A 389 -6.60 -33.00 -1.44
N GLU A 390 -6.07 -32.48 -2.53
CA GLU A 390 -4.66 -32.06 -2.68
C GLU A 390 -4.28 -30.96 -1.72
N VAL A 391 -5.21 -30.08 -1.32
CA VAL A 391 -5.00 -29.00 -0.33
C VAL A 391 -4.45 -29.54 0.98
N PHE A 392 -4.82 -30.78 1.35
CA PHE A 392 -4.48 -31.41 2.64
C PHE A 392 -3.20 -32.26 2.60
N THR A 393 -2.77 -32.68 1.42
CA THR A 393 -1.71 -33.71 1.29
C THR A 393 -0.56 -33.33 0.37
N ALA A 394 -0.80 -32.44 -0.59
CA ALA A 394 0.20 -32.05 -1.57
C ALA A 394 0.97 -30.78 -1.16
N ASP A 395 2.12 -30.60 -1.78
CA ASP A 395 2.81 -29.32 -1.75
C ASP A 395 1.94 -28.24 -2.39
N VAL A 396 1.96 -27.03 -1.82
CA VAL A 396 1.24 -25.91 -2.38
C VAL A 396 1.73 -25.60 -3.80
N PRO A 397 0.84 -25.38 -4.79
CA PRO A 397 1.23 -25.15 -6.18
C PRO A 397 2.23 -23.99 -6.32
N LEU A 398 3.29 -24.23 -7.09
CA LEU A 398 4.26 -23.21 -7.46
C LEU A 398 4.06 -22.81 -8.93
N PRO A 399 4.34 -21.56 -9.29
CA PRO A 399 4.40 -21.17 -10.70
C PRO A 399 5.42 -22.04 -11.43
N PRO A 400 5.18 -22.38 -12.72
CA PRO A 400 6.11 -23.19 -13.49
C PRO A 400 7.46 -22.49 -13.61
N VAL A 401 8.53 -23.25 -13.42
CA VAL A 401 9.91 -22.84 -13.72
C VAL A 401 10.30 -23.44 -15.07
N THR A 402 10.93 -22.65 -15.93
CA THR A 402 11.39 -23.12 -17.24
C THR A 402 12.92 -23.15 -17.31
N SER A 403 13.47 -24.32 -17.60
CA SER A 403 14.89 -24.48 -17.92
C SER A 403 15.13 -24.35 -19.43
N LEU A 404 16.27 -23.77 -19.80
CA LEU A 404 16.75 -23.75 -21.18
C LEU A 404 17.38 -25.12 -21.58
N ASP A 405 17.92 -25.81 -20.59
CA ASP A 405 18.54 -27.12 -20.78
C ASP A 405 17.59 -28.21 -20.30
N PRO A 406 17.14 -29.11 -21.20
CA PRO A 406 16.28 -30.25 -20.85
C PRO A 406 16.91 -31.21 -19.84
N ALA A 407 18.23 -31.29 -19.78
CA ALA A 407 18.93 -32.15 -18.81
C ALA A 407 18.92 -31.59 -17.39
N SER A 408 18.72 -30.28 -17.24
CA SER A 408 18.77 -29.58 -15.95
C SER A 408 17.40 -29.22 -15.36
N GLY A 409 16.29 -29.51 -16.08
CA GLY A 409 14.96 -29.20 -15.54
C GLY A 409 13.83 -29.24 -16.59
N ILE A 410 12.63 -28.86 -16.15
CA ILE A 410 11.40 -28.83 -16.96
C ILE A 410 11.51 -27.69 -18.00
N THR A 411 11.28 -28.01 -19.26
CA THR A 411 11.30 -27.02 -20.34
C THR A 411 9.92 -26.40 -20.57
N LEU A 412 9.88 -25.27 -21.30
CA LEU A 412 8.61 -24.72 -21.80
C LEU A 412 7.80 -25.74 -22.60
N ARG A 413 8.48 -26.59 -23.38
CA ARG A 413 7.81 -27.66 -24.15
C ARG A 413 7.10 -28.67 -23.26
N ASP A 414 7.69 -29.02 -22.12
CA ASP A 414 7.07 -29.94 -21.15
C ASP A 414 5.88 -29.28 -20.46
N ASN A 415 5.99 -28.00 -20.08
CA ASN A 415 4.89 -27.23 -19.54
C ASN A 415 3.72 -27.12 -20.54
N LEU A 416 3.99 -26.85 -21.82
CA LEU A 416 2.95 -26.79 -22.85
C LEU A 416 2.32 -28.18 -23.15
N ARG A 417 3.07 -29.27 -23.02
CA ARG A 417 2.52 -30.64 -23.13
C ARG A 417 1.54 -30.90 -21.98
N ARG A 418 1.92 -30.57 -20.73
CA ARG A 418 1.04 -30.67 -19.57
C ARG A 418 -0.21 -29.81 -19.74
N ALA A 419 -0.05 -28.56 -20.20
CA ALA A 419 -1.16 -27.66 -20.47
C ALA A 419 -2.18 -28.25 -21.46
N ARG A 420 -1.74 -28.88 -22.52
CA ARG A 420 -2.63 -29.57 -23.46
C ARG A 420 -3.43 -30.68 -22.80
N GLY A 421 -2.81 -31.48 -21.93
CA GLY A 421 -3.51 -32.52 -21.17
C GLY A 421 -4.64 -31.92 -20.30
N LEU A 422 -4.33 -30.90 -19.51
CA LEU A 422 -5.30 -30.23 -18.67
C LEU A 422 -6.46 -29.59 -19.44
N LEU A 423 -6.17 -28.99 -20.61
CA LEU A 423 -7.20 -28.42 -21.48
C LEU A 423 -8.10 -29.50 -22.06
N ALA A 424 -7.53 -30.64 -22.48
CA ALA A 424 -8.30 -31.78 -22.97
C ALA A 424 -9.21 -32.39 -21.89
N GLU A 425 -8.71 -32.57 -20.68
CA GLU A 425 -9.48 -33.01 -19.51
C GLU A 425 -10.61 -32.03 -19.14
N ALA A 426 -10.41 -30.73 -19.41
CA ALA A 426 -11.41 -29.68 -19.22
C ALA A 426 -12.39 -29.54 -20.40
N GLY A 427 -12.35 -30.48 -21.39
CA GLY A 427 -13.26 -30.52 -22.54
C GLY A 427 -12.88 -29.63 -23.72
N TRP A 428 -11.64 -29.12 -23.74
CA TRP A 428 -11.12 -28.32 -24.84
C TRP A 428 -10.23 -29.17 -25.76
N THR A 429 -10.56 -29.24 -27.04
CA THR A 429 -9.83 -30.04 -28.02
C THR A 429 -9.23 -29.17 -29.11
N TYR A 430 -7.99 -29.52 -29.53
CA TYR A 430 -7.33 -28.85 -30.63
C TYR A 430 -7.87 -29.41 -31.95
N ARG A 431 -8.54 -28.57 -32.75
CA ARG A 431 -9.09 -28.92 -34.07
C ARG A 431 -9.00 -27.73 -35.02
N ASP A 432 -8.65 -27.98 -36.28
CA ASP A 432 -8.60 -26.95 -37.33
C ASP A 432 -7.79 -25.71 -36.95
N GLY A 433 -6.62 -25.93 -36.37
CA GLY A 433 -5.70 -24.84 -35.97
C GLY A 433 -6.08 -24.07 -34.71
N ALA A 434 -7.16 -24.42 -34.05
CA ALA A 434 -7.64 -23.71 -32.83
C ALA A 434 -8.05 -24.68 -31.72
N LEU A 435 -7.96 -24.26 -30.49
CA LEU A 435 -8.53 -24.93 -29.33
C LEU A 435 -10.03 -24.64 -29.28
N ARG A 436 -10.89 -25.68 -29.24
CA ARG A 436 -12.34 -25.56 -29.32
C ARG A 436 -13.05 -26.31 -28.20
N ASN A 437 -14.15 -25.76 -27.73
CA ASN A 437 -15.05 -26.43 -26.78
C ASN A 437 -15.96 -27.46 -27.50
N ALA A 438 -16.85 -28.11 -26.75
CA ALA A 438 -17.79 -29.10 -27.29
C ALA A 438 -18.75 -28.52 -28.34
N LYS A 439 -19.02 -27.22 -28.30
CA LYS A 439 -19.87 -26.50 -29.28
C LYS A 439 -19.11 -26.09 -30.55
N GLY A 440 -17.80 -26.33 -30.61
CA GLY A 440 -16.95 -25.89 -31.71
C GLY A 440 -16.45 -24.46 -31.63
N GLU A 441 -16.77 -23.72 -30.54
CA GLU A 441 -16.35 -22.33 -30.35
C GLU A 441 -14.85 -22.26 -30.05
N PRO A 442 -14.09 -21.33 -30.68
CA PRO A 442 -12.66 -21.20 -30.44
C PRO A 442 -12.36 -20.56 -29.10
N PHE A 443 -11.25 -20.94 -28.47
CA PHE A 443 -10.75 -20.32 -27.25
C PHE A 443 -10.02 -19.02 -27.59
N THR A 444 -10.58 -17.91 -27.18
CA THR A 444 -9.97 -16.57 -27.32
C THR A 444 -9.79 -15.93 -25.96
N ILE A 445 -8.77 -15.08 -25.78
CA ILE A 445 -8.53 -14.31 -24.56
C ILE A 445 -8.31 -12.84 -24.91
N GLU A 446 -9.09 -11.93 -24.29
CA GLU A 446 -8.83 -10.49 -24.32
C GLU A 446 -7.97 -10.09 -23.11
N PHE A 447 -6.79 -9.52 -23.36
CA PHE A 447 -5.97 -8.84 -22.35
C PHE A 447 -6.22 -7.35 -22.43
N LEU A 448 -6.68 -6.74 -21.34
CA LEU A 448 -6.81 -5.28 -21.25
C LEU A 448 -5.57 -4.65 -20.60
N ASP A 449 -5.08 -3.58 -21.20
CA ASP A 449 -3.99 -2.75 -20.69
C ASP A 449 -4.32 -1.27 -20.94
N ASN A 450 -3.74 -0.36 -20.16
CA ASN A 450 -3.97 1.08 -20.30
C ASN A 450 -2.75 1.86 -20.80
N SER A 451 -1.59 1.24 -20.90
CA SER A 451 -0.35 1.97 -21.20
C SER A 451 0.49 1.32 -22.30
N GLY A 452 0.10 0.14 -22.77
CA GLY A 452 0.93 -0.68 -23.66
C GLY A 452 2.23 -1.20 -23.02
N SER A 453 2.47 -0.86 -21.75
CA SER A 453 3.72 -1.24 -21.05
C SER A 453 3.84 -2.75 -20.86
N MET A 454 2.70 -3.44 -20.68
CA MET A 454 2.64 -4.90 -20.57
C MET A 454 2.73 -5.61 -21.92
N GLY A 455 2.61 -4.94 -23.05
CA GLY A 455 2.66 -5.56 -24.38
C GLY A 455 3.92 -6.39 -24.62
N ARG A 456 5.07 -5.96 -24.09
CA ARG A 456 6.33 -6.73 -24.18
C ARG A 456 6.30 -8.05 -23.43
N VAL A 457 5.48 -8.16 -22.39
CA VAL A 457 5.27 -9.38 -21.60
C VAL A 457 4.18 -10.23 -22.23
N VAL A 458 3.08 -9.60 -22.63
CA VAL A 458 1.93 -10.31 -23.22
C VAL A 458 2.29 -10.92 -24.56
N THR A 459 3.08 -10.24 -25.42
CA THR A 459 3.42 -10.75 -26.76
C THR A 459 4.11 -12.13 -26.74
N PRO A 460 5.21 -12.37 -26.01
CA PRO A 460 5.80 -13.71 -25.94
C PRO A 460 4.90 -14.73 -25.23
N PHE A 461 4.12 -14.32 -24.24
CA PHE A 461 3.15 -15.16 -23.58
C PHE A 461 2.03 -15.59 -24.56
N ALA A 462 1.49 -14.66 -25.33
CA ALA A 462 0.50 -14.93 -26.37
C ALA A 462 1.02 -15.95 -27.40
N LYS A 463 2.27 -15.80 -27.88
CA LYS A 463 2.90 -16.79 -28.77
C LYS A 463 2.97 -18.19 -28.20
N ASN A 464 3.12 -18.32 -26.88
CA ASN A 464 3.09 -19.64 -26.23
C ASN A 464 1.65 -20.17 -26.12
N LEU A 465 0.66 -19.30 -25.87
CA LEU A 465 -0.77 -19.66 -25.85
C LEU A 465 -1.26 -20.08 -27.25
N GLU A 466 -0.80 -19.42 -28.31
CA GLU A 466 -1.08 -19.80 -29.70
C GLU A 466 -0.62 -21.23 -30.03
N LYS A 467 0.50 -21.70 -29.46
CA LYS A 467 0.95 -23.11 -29.58
C LYS A 467 -0.03 -24.10 -28.95
N LEU A 468 -0.89 -23.65 -28.05
CA LEU A 468 -2.00 -24.44 -27.47
C LEU A 468 -3.30 -24.29 -28.28
N GLY A 469 -3.32 -23.42 -29.28
CA GLY A 469 -4.50 -23.12 -30.09
C GLY A 469 -5.40 -22.04 -29.46
N ILE A 470 -4.89 -21.29 -28.48
CA ILE A 470 -5.59 -20.17 -27.82
C ILE A 470 -5.24 -18.88 -28.54
N ALA A 471 -6.24 -18.19 -29.10
CA ALA A 471 -6.04 -16.89 -29.73
C ALA A 471 -6.04 -15.77 -28.68
N VAL A 472 -5.10 -14.85 -28.79
CA VAL A 472 -4.93 -13.74 -27.84
C VAL A 472 -5.16 -12.40 -28.53
N ASN A 473 -6.02 -11.57 -27.97
CA ASN A 473 -6.29 -10.21 -28.38
C ASN A 473 -5.86 -9.24 -27.27
N THR A 474 -4.88 -8.39 -27.55
CA THR A 474 -4.43 -7.36 -26.60
C THR A 474 -5.07 -6.03 -26.95
N LYS A 475 -5.74 -5.41 -26.01
CA LYS A 475 -6.47 -4.16 -26.18
C LYS A 475 -5.94 -3.11 -25.21
N VAL A 476 -5.33 -2.05 -25.77
CA VAL A 476 -4.87 -0.89 -25.01
C VAL A 476 -5.96 0.16 -25.05
N ILE A 477 -6.42 0.60 -23.89
CA ILE A 477 -7.51 1.58 -23.73
C ILE A 477 -7.10 2.66 -22.74
N ASP A 478 -7.79 3.79 -22.77
CA ASP A 478 -7.60 4.87 -21.79
C ASP A 478 -7.84 4.38 -20.35
N PHE A 479 -7.10 4.96 -19.38
CA PHE A 479 -7.18 4.54 -17.99
C PHE A 479 -8.58 4.72 -17.38
N ALA A 480 -9.28 5.80 -17.71
CA ALA A 480 -10.62 6.02 -17.18
C ALA A 480 -11.63 4.99 -17.73
N ILE A 481 -11.46 4.58 -18.99
CA ILE A 481 -12.26 3.51 -19.60
C ILE A 481 -11.91 2.16 -18.96
N LEU A 482 -10.62 1.88 -18.75
CA LEU A 482 -10.19 0.67 -18.07
C LEU A 482 -10.78 0.59 -16.65
N GLN A 483 -10.69 1.68 -15.88
CA GLN A 483 -11.23 1.73 -14.52
C GLN A 483 -12.74 1.47 -14.52
N LYS A 484 -13.49 2.12 -15.40
CA LYS A 484 -14.94 1.90 -15.53
C LYS A 484 -15.27 0.43 -15.87
N ARG A 485 -14.50 -0.19 -16.78
CA ARG A 485 -14.70 -1.62 -17.11
C ARG A 485 -14.33 -2.54 -15.94
N MET A 486 -13.29 -2.19 -15.17
CA MET A 486 -12.94 -2.92 -13.95
C MET A 486 -14.03 -2.81 -12.89
N ASP A 487 -14.58 -1.63 -12.67
CA ASP A 487 -15.63 -1.38 -11.65
C ASP A 487 -16.87 -2.25 -11.87
N VAL A 488 -17.23 -2.48 -13.14
CA VAL A 488 -18.36 -3.34 -13.53
C VAL A 488 -17.95 -4.75 -13.97
N PHE A 489 -16.68 -5.12 -13.76
CA PHE A 489 -16.10 -6.42 -14.09
C PHE A 489 -16.24 -6.82 -15.59
N ASP A 490 -16.26 -5.86 -16.49
CA ASP A 490 -16.31 -6.08 -17.94
C ASP A 490 -14.91 -6.26 -18.54
N PHE A 491 -14.28 -7.38 -18.23
CA PHE A 491 -12.99 -7.81 -18.79
C PHE A 491 -12.85 -9.34 -18.74
N GLU A 492 -11.85 -9.88 -19.42
CA GLU A 492 -11.49 -11.29 -19.37
C GLU A 492 -10.21 -11.51 -18.54
N VAL A 493 -9.13 -10.85 -18.91
CA VAL A 493 -7.83 -10.89 -18.21
C VAL A 493 -7.27 -9.47 -18.11
N ILE A 494 -6.80 -9.12 -16.92
CA ILE A 494 -6.10 -7.85 -16.66
C ILE A 494 -4.82 -8.08 -15.87
N SER A 495 -3.85 -7.18 -16.01
CA SER A 495 -2.72 -7.08 -15.09
C SER A 495 -3.10 -6.23 -13.90
N SER A 496 -2.98 -6.76 -12.70
CA SER A 496 -3.22 -6.00 -11.47
C SER A 496 -2.08 -6.19 -10.48
N ARG A 497 -1.80 -5.14 -9.70
CA ARG A 497 -0.82 -5.11 -8.61
C ARG A 497 -1.51 -4.74 -7.31
N THR A 498 -1.14 -5.41 -6.24
CA THR A 498 -1.58 -5.10 -4.87
C THR A 498 -0.35 -4.94 -3.99
N VAL A 499 -0.32 -3.87 -3.22
CA VAL A 499 0.75 -3.61 -2.26
C VAL A 499 0.73 -4.70 -1.18
N GLY A 500 1.92 -5.20 -0.83
CA GLY A 500 2.09 -6.18 0.23
C GLY A 500 1.72 -5.59 1.60
N SER A 501 1.20 -6.44 2.49
CA SER A 501 0.85 -6.07 3.87
C SER A 501 1.70 -6.86 4.86
N GLU A 502 2.20 -6.18 5.90
CA GLU A 502 2.90 -6.80 7.03
C GLU A 502 1.91 -7.36 8.09
N ALA A 503 0.64 -7.03 7.95
CA ALA A 503 -0.46 -7.57 8.74
C ALA A 503 -1.73 -7.62 7.88
N PRO A 504 -1.89 -8.68 7.06
CA PRO A 504 -3.10 -8.88 6.29
C PRO A 504 -4.34 -8.93 7.19
N GLY A 505 -5.39 -8.19 6.84
CA GLY A 505 -6.58 -8.01 7.68
C GLY A 505 -7.87 -7.83 6.89
N THR A 506 -8.65 -6.84 7.27
CA THR A 506 -10.00 -6.56 6.72
C THR A 506 -10.03 -6.27 5.23
N GLU A 507 -8.95 -5.76 4.65
CA GLU A 507 -8.83 -5.51 3.21
C GLU A 507 -8.97 -6.78 2.36
N LEU A 508 -8.68 -7.95 2.96
CA LEU A 508 -8.81 -9.23 2.26
C LEU A 508 -10.26 -9.60 1.95
N LEU A 509 -11.25 -9.09 2.72
CA LEU A 509 -12.67 -9.29 2.44
C LEU A 509 -13.06 -8.68 1.09
N GLU A 510 -12.58 -7.47 0.81
CA GLU A 510 -12.82 -6.78 -0.45
C GLU A 510 -12.10 -7.44 -1.63
N ARG A 511 -11.01 -8.18 -1.34
CA ARG A 511 -10.16 -8.77 -2.37
C ARG A 511 -10.52 -10.21 -2.73
N PHE A 512 -10.95 -11.01 -1.77
CA PHE A 512 -11.18 -12.44 -1.94
C PHE A 512 -12.57 -12.92 -1.49
N GLY A 513 -13.31 -12.10 -0.73
CA GLY A 513 -14.60 -12.48 -0.17
C GLY A 513 -15.68 -12.63 -1.24
N SER A 514 -16.56 -13.61 -1.09
CA SER A 514 -17.64 -13.91 -2.03
C SER A 514 -18.61 -12.73 -2.22
N ARG A 515 -18.89 -11.99 -1.16
CA ARG A 515 -19.73 -10.78 -1.23
C ARG A 515 -19.15 -9.72 -2.16
N ALA A 516 -17.83 -9.51 -2.08
CA ALA A 516 -17.12 -8.54 -2.92
C ALA A 516 -17.15 -8.93 -4.40
N ALA A 517 -17.31 -10.22 -4.73
CA ALA A 517 -17.39 -10.68 -6.11
C ALA A 517 -18.59 -10.09 -6.89
N ASP A 518 -19.64 -9.66 -6.21
CA ASP A 518 -20.84 -9.07 -6.81
C ASP A 518 -20.98 -7.57 -6.54
N THR A 519 -20.02 -6.98 -5.79
CA THR A 519 -20.04 -5.56 -5.45
C THR A 519 -19.25 -4.76 -6.48
N GLU A 520 -19.90 -3.95 -7.29
CA GLU A 520 -19.25 -3.05 -8.26
C GLU A 520 -18.21 -2.17 -7.58
N GLY A 521 -17.05 -2.02 -8.21
CA GLY A 521 -15.94 -1.24 -7.69
C GLY A 521 -15.13 -1.95 -6.59
N SER A 522 -15.45 -3.20 -6.23
CA SER A 522 -14.66 -3.98 -5.28
C SER A 522 -13.32 -4.42 -5.87
N SER A 523 -12.41 -4.82 -4.98
CA SER A 523 -11.10 -5.36 -5.37
C SER A 523 -11.12 -6.86 -5.70
N ASN A 524 -12.26 -7.56 -5.60
CA ASN A 524 -12.38 -8.96 -6.02
C ASN A 524 -12.54 -9.06 -7.55
N LEU A 525 -11.52 -8.59 -8.26
CA LEU A 525 -11.48 -8.58 -9.72
C LEU A 525 -11.59 -9.98 -10.32
N MET A 526 -11.05 -10.98 -9.64
CA MET A 526 -11.12 -12.37 -10.05
C MET A 526 -12.53 -12.96 -9.99
N GLY A 527 -13.41 -12.40 -9.16
CA GLY A 527 -14.77 -12.93 -8.96
C GLY A 527 -14.77 -14.23 -8.16
N ILE A 528 -13.89 -14.35 -7.17
CA ILE A 528 -13.81 -15.53 -6.29
C ILE A 528 -15.10 -15.62 -5.48
N ARG A 529 -15.77 -16.78 -5.54
CA ARG A 529 -16.90 -17.17 -4.70
C ARG A 529 -16.60 -18.56 -4.16
N ASN A 530 -16.04 -18.60 -2.96
CA ASN A 530 -15.67 -19.86 -2.33
C ASN A 530 -15.94 -19.78 -0.84
N PRO A 531 -16.93 -20.54 -0.32
CA PRO A 531 -17.28 -20.53 1.10
C PRO A 531 -16.11 -20.91 2.03
N ALA A 532 -15.17 -21.74 1.58
CA ALA A 532 -13.98 -22.07 2.36
C ALA A 532 -13.02 -20.87 2.46
N VAL A 533 -12.91 -20.05 1.40
CA VAL A 533 -12.16 -18.79 1.44
C VAL A 533 -12.83 -17.82 2.41
N ASP A 534 -14.16 -17.67 2.37
CA ASP A 534 -14.90 -16.80 3.29
C ASP A 534 -14.69 -17.21 4.76
N ALA A 535 -14.77 -18.51 5.06
CA ALA A 535 -14.53 -19.03 6.40
C ALA A 535 -13.09 -18.78 6.89
N LEU A 536 -12.10 -18.86 6.00
CA LEU A 536 -10.70 -18.55 6.33
C LEU A 536 -10.48 -17.04 6.50
N LEU A 537 -11.14 -16.19 5.72
CA LEU A 537 -11.10 -14.74 5.89
C LEU A 537 -11.62 -14.31 7.27
N ASP A 538 -12.74 -14.86 7.72
CA ASP A 538 -13.27 -14.60 9.06
C ASP A 538 -12.27 -14.98 10.16
N LYS A 539 -11.57 -16.11 9.98
CA LYS A 539 -10.51 -16.52 10.90
C LYS A 539 -9.31 -15.57 10.86
N VAL A 540 -8.87 -15.14 9.69
CA VAL A 540 -7.76 -14.17 9.55
C VAL A 540 -8.07 -12.89 10.31
N ILE A 541 -9.24 -12.32 10.11
CA ILE A 541 -9.64 -11.04 10.73
C ILE A 541 -9.77 -11.17 12.26
N SER A 542 -10.18 -12.33 12.74
CA SER A 542 -10.32 -12.59 14.17
C SER A 542 -9.02 -13.01 14.88
N ALA A 543 -7.86 -12.98 14.19
CA ALA A 543 -6.58 -13.33 14.79
C ALA A 543 -6.22 -12.38 15.95
N GLN A 544 -5.80 -12.95 17.08
CA GLN A 544 -5.42 -12.18 18.25
C GLN A 544 -3.91 -12.15 18.49
N THR A 545 -3.18 -13.04 17.84
CA THR A 545 -1.72 -13.13 17.94
C THR A 545 -1.08 -13.26 16.55
N ARG A 546 0.19 -12.86 16.44
CA ARG A 546 0.96 -13.00 15.18
C ARG A 546 1.07 -14.44 14.70
N PRO A 547 1.37 -15.45 15.56
CA PRO A 547 1.37 -16.85 15.14
C PRO A 547 0.03 -17.31 14.57
N GLU A 548 -1.09 -16.93 15.21
CA GLU A 548 -2.42 -17.24 14.68
C GLU A 548 -2.63 -16.61 13.32
N LEU A 549 -2.28 -15.33 13.14
CA LEU A 549 -2.41 -14.64 11.85
C LEU A 549 -1.60 -15.37 10.78
N VAL A 550 -0.35 -15.72 11.08
CA VAL A 550 0.53 -16.44 10.14
C VAL A 550 -0.08 -17.76 9.70
N ALA A 551 -0.53 -18.60 10.64
CA ALA A 551 -1.15 -19.89 10.31
C ALA A 551 -2.43 -19.73 9.47
N ARG A 552 -3.29 -18.77 9.83
CA ARG A 552 -4.56 -18.50 9.14
C ARG A 552 -4.36 -17.96 7.73
N VAL A 553 -3.41 -17.05 7.55
CA VAL A 553 -3.10 -16.50 6.21
C VAL A 553 -2.39 -17.54 5.35
N ARG A 554 -1.53 -18.40 5.89
CA ARG A 554 -0.95 -19.53 5.15
C ARG A 554 -2.00 -20.51 4.66
N ALA A 555 -2.97 -20.86 5.50
CA ALA A 555 -4.10 -21.69 5.10
C ALA A 555 -4.90 -21.04 3.96
N LEU A 556 -5.15 -19.73 4.06
CA LEU A 556 -5.82 -18.95 3.00
C LEU A 556 -4.99 -18.92 1.70
N ASP A 557 -3.68 -18.60 1.76
CA ASP A 557 -2.77 -18.56 0.61
C ASP A 557 -2.75 -19.92 -0.12
N ARG A 558 -2.69 -21.02 0.66
CA ARG A 558 -2.76 -22.39 0.14
C ARG A 558 -4.03 -22.61 -0.68
N VAL A 559 -5.20 -22.34 -0.11
CA VAL A 559 -6.48 -22.52 -0.79
C VAL A 559 -6.58 -21.66 -2.05
N LEU A 560 -6.15 -20.40 -1.97
CA LEU A 560 -6.15 -19.49 -3.13
C LEU A 560 -5.24 -20.00 -4.25
N ARG A 561 -4.08 -20.56 -3.92
CA ARG A 561 -3.10 -21.05 -4.92
C ARG A 561 -3.58 -22.30 -5.64
N PHE A 562 -4.27 -23.22 -4.96
CA PHE A 562 -4.95 -24.35 -5.62
C PHE A 562 -6.08 -23.90 -6.55
N GLY A 563 -6.59 -22.70 -6.37
CA GLY A 563 -7.58 -22.10 -7.27
C GLY A 563 -7.02 -21.61 -8.61
N HIS A 564 -5.71 -21.43 -8.76
CA HIS A 564 -5.06 -20.92 -9.97
C HIS A 564 -5.70 -19.64 -10.54
N TYR A 565 -6.15 -18.74 -9.68
CA TYR A 565 -6.92 -17.54 -10.08
C TYR A 565 -6.10 -16.52 -10.86
N VAL A 566 -4.76 -16.63 -10.85
CA VAL A 566 -3.84 -15.69 -11.48
C VAL A 566 -2.70 -16.41 -12.18
N VAL A 567 -2.11 -15.76 -13.19
CA VAL A 567 -0.76 -16.06 -13.67
C VAL A 567 0.19 -15.13 -12.93
N PRO A 568 0.96 -15.63 -11.94
CA PRO A 568 1.80 -14.76 -11.12
C PRO A 568 2.91 -14.09 -11.94
N HIS A 569 3.19 -12.82 -11.65
CA HIS A 569 4.28 -12.07 -12.27
C HIS A 569 5.55 -12.14 -11.43
N TRP A 570 6.10 -11.01 -11.05
CA TRP A 570 7.37 -10.83 -10.35
C TRP A 570 7.31 -9.67 -9.36
N TYR A 571 8.28 -9.64 -8.48
CA TYR A 571 8.48 -8.51 -7.59
C TYR A 571 9.97 -8.14 -7.51
N GLY A 572 10.26 -6.90 -7.10
CA GLY A 572 11.62 -6.43 -6.79
C GLY A 572 11.82 -6.40 -5.29
N GLY A 573 12.90 -7.03 -4.80
CA GLY A 573 13.24 -7.04 -3.37
C GLY A 573 14.11 -5.86 -2.94
N VAL A 574 14.24 -4.81 -3.77
CA VAL A 574 15.06 -3.63 -3.50
C VAL A 574 14.38 -2.37 -4.03
N HIS A 575 14.62 -1.26 -3.38
CA HIS A 575 14.30 0.05 -3.92
C HIS A 575 15.48 0.57 -4.76
N ARG A 576 15.21 0.92 -6.01
CA ARG A 576 16.20 1.54 -6.91
C ARG A 576 16.08 3.04 -6.83
N VAL A 577 17.12 3.70 -6.36
CA VAL A 577 17.12 5.15 -6.11
C VAL A 577 18.35 5.81 -6.70
N ALA A 578 18.22 7.05 -7.14
CA ALA A 578 19.35 7.87 -7.54
C ALA A 578 19.22 9.28 -6.97
N TRP A 579 20.36 9.91 -6.63
CA TRP A 579 20.39 11.25 -6.06
C TRP A 579 21.68 11.99 -6.41
N ARG A 580 21.67 13.30 -6.22
CA ARG A 580 22.84 14.16 -6.44
C ARG A 580 23.84 14.00 -5.30
N ALA A 581 25.08 13.67 -5.65
CA ALA A 581 26.18 13.54 -4.71
C ALA A 581 26.46 14.85 -3.95
N GLY A 582 26.92 14.76 -2.72
CA GLY A 582 27.32 15.89 -1.89
C GLY A 582 26.20 16.81 -1.41
N ARG A 583 24.93 16.49 -1.72
CA ARG A 583 23.77 17.28 -1.27
C ARG A 583 23.19 16.84 0.06
N PHE A 584 23.29 15.56 0.38
CA PHE A 584 22.58 14.94 1.49
C PHE A 584 23.47 14.03 2.31
N GLU A 585 23.14 13.93 3.57
CA GLU A 585 23.64 12.93 4.51
C GLU A 585 22.48 12.06 5.01
N GLN A 586 22.79 10.85 5.46
CA GLN A 586 21.83 9.86 5.89
C GLN A 586 22.25 9.25 7.23
N PRO A 587 21.32 8.74 8.05
CA PRO A 587 21.67 8.09 9.30
C PRO A 587 22.48 6.80 9.06
N ALA A 588 23.23 6.39 10.07
CA ALA A 588 24.02 5.15 10.03
C ALA A 588 23.14 3.89 9.92
N VAL A 589 21.94 3.94 10.48
CA VAL A 589 21.00 2.82 10.50
C VAL A 589 19.93 3.02 9.42
N THR A 590 19.83 2.05 8.51
CA THR A 590 18.71 1.98 7.55
C THR A 590 17.57 1.22 8.21
N PRO A 591 16.34 1.75 8.23
CA PRO A 591 15.21 1.06 8.83
C PRO A 591 14.82 -0.18 8.00
N ARG A 592 14.08 -1.09 8.63
CA ARG A 592 13.68 -2.36 7.98
C ARG A 592 12.49 -2.19 7.04
N TYR A 593 11.48 -1.42 7.44
CA TYR A 593 10.20 -1.26 6.73
C TYR A 593 10.00 0.19 6.33
N TYR A 594 10.29 0.56 5.09
CA TYR A 594 10.20 1.94 4.65
C TYR A 594 9.87 2.07 3.15
N GLN A 595 9.27 3.20 2.82
CA GLN A 595 9.21 3.67 1.44
C GLN A 595 10.30 4.74 1.27
N PRO A 596 11.10 4.70 0.20
CA PRO A 596 12.26 5.58 0.04
C PRO A 596 11.93 7.06 0.14
N GLU A 597 10.82 7.49 -0.48
CA GLU A 597 10.38 8.88 -0.43
C GLU A 597 10.15 9.34 1.02
N SER A 598 9.37 8.59 1.79
CA SER A 598 9.08 8.93 3.18
C SER A 598 10.33 8.92 4.06
N TRP A 599 11.21 7.94 3.87
CA TRP A 599 12.46 7.86 4.63
C TRP A 599 13.40 9.02 4.31
N ILE A 600 13.58 9.36 3.04
CA ILE A 600 14.48 10.42 2.60
C ILE A 600 13.96 11.79 3.04
N THR A 601 12.68 12.08 2.82
CA THR A 601 12.10 13.39 3.15
C THR A 601 11.96 13.62 4.64
N SER A 602 11.81 12.56 5.45
CA SER A 602 11.64 12.70 6.90
C SER A 602 12.94 12.54 7.68
N VAL A 603 13.90 11.71 7.23
CA VAL A 603 15.03 11.28 8.07
C VAL A 603 16.38 11.84 7.61
N TRP A 604 16.61 11.99 6.29
CA TRP A 604 17.86 12.54 5.77
C TRP A 604 17.98 14.03 6.08
N TRP A 605 19.18 14.58 5.94
CA TRP A 605 19.45 16.00 6.13
C TRP A 605 20.39 16.56 5.06
N ALA A 606 20.34 17.86 4.88
CA ALA A 606 21.18 18.57 3.93
C ALA A 606 22.63 18.68 4.44
N THR A 607 23.61 18.55 3.54
CA THR A 607 25.02 18.90 3.84
C THR A 607 25.15 20.39 4.12
N GLN A 608 26.28 20.82 4.68
CA GLN A 608 26.56 22.26 4.93
C GLN A 608 26.47 23.06 3.62
N ALA A 609 27.04 22.56 2.52
CA ALA A 609 27.00 23.22 1.22
C ALA A 609 25.59 23.44 0.68
N ASN A 610 24.67 22.48 0.87
CA ASN A 610 23.26 22.61 0.51
C ASN A 610 22.56 23.68 1.38
N ARG A 611 22.80 23.66 2.70
CA ARG A 611 22.21 24.67 3.63
C ARG A 611 22.66 26.09 3.28
N ASP A 612 23.93 26.29 2.97
CA ASP A 612 24.50 27.60 2.62
C ASP A 612 23.99 28.08 1.24
N GLY A 613 23.77 27.16 0.31
CA GLY A 613 23.16 27.44 -1.00
C GLY A 613 21.76 28.03 -0.89
N LEU A 614 20.90 27.42 -0.06
CA LEU A 614 19.54 27.91 0.15
C LEU A 614 19.52 29.31 0.82
N ARG A 615 20.41 29.56 1.78
CA ARG A 615 20.54 30.87 2.46
C ARG A 615 20.97 31.97 1.51
N ARG A 616 21.91 31.72 0.59
CA ARG A 616 22.33 32.69 -0.43
C ARG A 616 21.20 33.06 -1.37
N ASN A 617 20.47 32.07 -1.89
CA ASN A 617 19.32 32.30 -2.75
C ASN A 617 18.18 33.08 -2.07
N ALA A 618 17.99 32.90 -0.76
CA ALA A 618 17.02 33.67 0.02
C ALA A 618 17.48 35.12 0.28
N GLY A 619 18.80 35.35 0.44
CA GLY A 619 19.39 36.69 0.60
C GLY A 619 19.31 37.53 -0.68
N ASP A 620 19.60 36.97 -1.85
CA ASP A 620 19.51 37.66 -3.13
C ASP A 620 18.08 38.08 -3.52
N SER A 621 17.07 37.28 -3.11
CA SER A 621 15.67 37.64 -3.36
C SER A 621 15.16 38.80 -2.47
N SER A 622 15.83 39.10 -1.35
CA SER A 622 15.49 40.23 -0.47
C SER A 622 16.13 41.57 -0.90
N VAL A 623 17.19 41.53 -1.72
CA VAL A 623 17.87 42.73 -2.24
C VAL A 623 17.22 43.27 -3.52
N GLY A 624 16.46 42.46 -4.26
CA GLY A 624 15.72 42.87 -5.47
C GLY A 624 14.32 43.45 -5.22
N ALA A 625 13.89 43.60 -3.99
CA ALA A 625 12.57 44.13 -3.59
C ALA A 625 12.64 45.49 -2.88
N LYS A 626 13.62 46.34 -3.23
CA LYS A 626 13.70 47.75 -2.81
C LYS A 626 13.47 48.67 -3.99
#